data_66694962d3e60559d78b6c317baf3c7a
#
_entry.id   66694962d3e60559d78b6c317baf3c7a
#
_cell.length_a   1.000
_cell.length_b   1.000
_cell.length_c   1.000
_cell.angle_alpha   90.00
_cell.angle_beta   90.00
_cell.angle_gamma   90.00
#
_symmetry.space_group_name_H-M   'P 1'
#
loop_
_entity.id
_entity.type
_entity.pdbx_description
1 polymer ?
#
loop_
_entity_poly.entity_id
_entity_poly.type
_entity_poly.pdbx_seq_one_letter_code
_entity_poly.pdbx_strand_id
1 'polypeptide(L)'
;MKDSWKLALTAIVLTVAALLTGCSSQTLNRLRFGVAGEGGVYHAFGQQFAALENETSNGTVEEKTTAGSAANLRLLMGDYLQLAIAQADLAQDAENRTGIFAEEEGEGSFSAVAALYTEACQVVVRADSGIETIEDLQGKTVSIGEEESGSEQNAKQILAAYGLSDQLVNCLNLNYTDAAAQLKAGKIDALFVTSGAPFEMLTGLAEECEVRLLPIDGAAAQRLLSLSEAYQSTVVPAGTYPGQDADVQTVGVKALLLVNDAVPAKQVQKLTQLLFTGREGLEEQLGIALDAEADAVEGVGVPFHAGAAAYYKTVGITVD
;
A
#
# COMPACT_ATOMS: atom_id res chain seq x y z
N MET A 1 63.08 -26.37 11.90
CA MET A 1 62.58 -25.43 10.85
C MET A 1 61.34 -25.88 10.08
N LYS A 2 60.93 -27.15 10.13
CA LYS A 2 59.72 -27.65 9.41
C LYS A 2 58.42 -27.49 10.20
N ASP A 3 58.45 -27.28 11.52
CA ASP A 3 57.24 -27.23 12.34
C ASP A 3 56.72 -25.79 12.58
N SER A 4 57.62 -24.79 12.43
CA SER A 4 57.21 -23.37 12.53
C SER A 4 56.33 -22.89 11.38
N TRP A 5 56.44 -23.49 10.19
CA TRP A 5 55.58 -23.17 9.04
C TRP A 5 54.18 -23.74 9.22
N LYS A 6 54.03 -24.95 9.77
CA LYS A 6 52.73 -25.57 10.04
C LYS A 6 51.94 -24.76 11.07
N LEU A 7 52.58 -24.26 12.11
CA LEU A 7 52.01 -23.40 13.11
C LEU A 7 51.57 -22.02 12.53
N ALA A 8 52.37 -21.45 11.63
CA ALA A 8 52.00 -20.21 10.95
C ALA A 8 50.82 -20.37 9.99
N LEU A 9 50.77 -21.49 9.22
CA LEU A 9 49.62 -21.81 8.35
C LEU A 9 48.33 -22.05 9.13
N THR A 10 48.41 -22.74 10.26
CA THR A 10 47.25 -23.01 11.12
C THR A 10 46.74 -21.72 11.76
N ALA A 11 47.61 -20.81 12.16
CA ALA A 11 47.22 -19.50 12.70
C ALA A 11 46.53 -18.62 11.64
N ILE A 12 47.02 -18.63 10.39
CA ILE A 12 46.44 -17.88 9.27
C ILE A 12 45.06 -18.43 8.90
N VAL A 13 44.89 -19.76 8.87
CA VAL A 13 43.58 -20.38 8.56
C VAL A 13 42.58 -20.10 9.66
N LEU A 14 42.97 -20.11 10.95
CA LEU A 14 42.10 -19.73 12.07
C LEU A 14 41.71 -18.25 12.06
N THR A 15 42.63 -17.38 11.65
CA THR A 15 42.35 -15.92 11.56
C THR A 15 41.42 -15.60 10.37
N VAL A 16 41.58 -16.29 9.25
CA VAL A 16 40.67 -16.15 8.10
C VAL A 16 39.28 -16.74 8.39
N ALA A 17 39.19 -17.87 9.12
CA ALA A 17 37.93 -18.43 9.56
C ALA A 17 37.19 -17.53 10.56
N ALA A 18 37.92 -16.83 11.45
CA ALA A 18 37.34 -15.87 12.38
C ALA A 18 36.85 -14.57 11.68
N LEU A 19 37.41 -14.22 10.53
CA LEU A 19 36.96 -13.09 9.70
C LEU A 19 35.72 -13.44 8.85
N LEU A 20 35.46 -14.72 8.61
CA LEU A 20 34.28 -15.19 7.85
C LEU A 20 33.04 -15.47 8.72
N THR A 21 33.17 -15.49 10.05
CA THR A 21 32.04 -15.66 10.98
C THR A 21 31.44 -14.34 11.48
N GLY A 22 31.91 -13.21 10.99
CA GLY A 22 31.39 -11.89 11.27
C GLY A 22 30.24 -11.48 10.36
N CYS A 23 29.25 -12.34 10.07
CA CYS A 23 27.92 -11.89 9.71
C CYS A 23 27.25 -11.36 10.97
N SER A 24 27.74 -10.20 11.48
CA SER A 24 26.90 -9.37 12.34
C SER A 24 25.75 -8.91 11.46
N SER A 25 24.52 -9.22 11.85
CA SER A 25 23.33 -8.57 11.33
C SER A 25 23.46 -7.08 11.64
N GLN A 26 24.18 -6.34 10.78
CA GLN A 26 24.31 -4.89 10.94
C GLN A 26 22.92 -4.32 10.67
N THR A 27 22.32 -3.69 11.67
CA THR A 27 21.14 -2.87 11.51
C THR A 27 21.41 -1.84 10.42
N LEU A 28 20.52 -1.72 9.46
CA LEU A 28 20.61 -0.65 8.48
C LEU A 28 20.32 0.67 9.19
N ASN A 29 21.27 1.60 9.12
CA ASN A 29 21.13 2.89 9.80
C ASN A 29 20.15 3.83 9.10
N ARG A 30 19.78 3.53 7.86
CA ARG A 30 18.85 4.34 7.06
C ARG A 30 17.97 3.41 6.27
N LEU A 31 16.65 3.61 6.40
CA LEU A 31 15.61 2.92 5.64
C LEU A 31 14.88 3.96 4.79
N ARG A 32 14.86 3.76 3.49
CA ARG A 32 14.04 4.56 2.57
C ARG A 32 12.66 3.95 2.53
N PHE A 33 11.67 4.75 2.84
CA PHE A 33 10.27 4.34 2.96
C PHE A 33 9.43 4.98 1.85
N GLY A 34 9.02 4.18 0.88
CA GLY A 34 8.11 4.58 -0.21
C GLY A 34 6.69 4.72 0.30
N VAL A 35 6.12 5.92 0.17
CA VAL A 35 4.77 6.22 0.65
C VAL A 35 3.81 6.45 -0.51
N ALA A 36 3.52 7.61 -0.92
CA ALA A 36 2.78 7.99 -2.13
C ALA A 36 2.77 9.52 -2.23
N GLY A 37 1.91 10.08 -3.08
CA GLY A 37 1.73 11.52 -3.23
C GLY A 37 1.18 12.17 -1.95
N GLU A 38 1.48 13.46 -1.78
CA GLU A 38 0.97 14.28 -0.69
C GLU A 38 -0.57 14.29 -0.66
N GLY A 39 -1.15 14.35 0.54
CA GLY A 39 -2.60 14.34 0.75
C GLY A 39 -3.24 12.96 0.76
N GLY A 40 -2.47 11.88 0.49
CA GLY A 40 -2.93 10.50 0.61
C GLY A 40 -2.67 9.90 1.99
N VAL A 41 -3.43 8.85 2.35
CA VAL A 41 -3.26 8.13 3.64
C VAL A 41 -1.89 7.48 3.74
N TYR A 42 -1.32 6.95 2.66
CA TYR A 42 0.05 6.39 2.65
C TYR A 42 1.09 7.42 3.05
N HIS A 43 0.98 8.64 2.53
CA HIS A 43 1.89 9.73 2.88
C HIS A 43 1.75 10.13 4.36
N ALA A 44 0.51 10.31 4.83
CA ALA A 44 0.25 10.64 6.24
C ALA A 44 0.76 9.53 7.19
N PHE A 45 0.48 8.26 6.88
CA PHE A 45 0.99 7.12 7.64
C PHE A 45 2.53 7.11 7.66
N GLY A 46 3.15 7.28 6.48
CA GLY A 46 4.61 7.27 6.35
C GLY A 46 5.27 8.31 7.24
N GLN A 47 4.75 9.55 7.24
CA GLN A 47 5.25 10.63 8.10
C GLN A 47 5.17 10.26 9.59
N GLN A 48 4.01 9.79 10.04
CA GLN A 48 3.80 9.47 11.45
C GLN A 48 4.62 8.25 11.89
N PHE A 49 4.66 7.20 11.07
CA PHE A 49 5.43 5.99 11.37
C PHE A 49 6.94 6.25 11.35
N ALA A 50 7.43 7.04 10.38
CA ALA A 50 8.84 7.42 10.33
C ALA A 50 9.23 8.31 11.53
N ALA A 51 8.38 9.25 11.93
CA ALA A 51 8.60 10.07 13.13
C ALA A 51 8.70 9.18 14.38
N LEU A 52 7.76 8.27 14.57
CA LEU A 52 7.71 7.34 15.70
C LEU A 52 8.96 6.44 15.76
N GLU A 53 9.42 5.91 14.61
CA GLU A 53 10.63 5.10 14.54
C GLU A 53 11.88 5.92 14.84
N ASN A 54 12.00 7.12 14.28
CA ASN A 54 13.15 7.99 14.48
C ASN A 54 13.29 8.49 15.92
N GLU A 55 12.19 8.60 16.67
CA GLU A 55 12.20 8.92 18.09
C GLU A 55 12.65 7.75 18.96
N THR A 56 12.38 6.52 18.55
CA THR A 56 12.58 5.31 19.36
C THR A 56 13.84 4.55 19.05
N SER A 57 14.46 4.80 17.89
CA SER A 57 15.66 4.10 17.44
C SER A 57 16.84 5.05 17.16
N ASN A 58 18.04 4.45 16.98
CA ASN A 58 19.22 5.17 16.51
C ASN A 58 19.33 5.20 14.98
N GLY A 59 18.33 4.67 14.27
CA GLY A 59 18.23 4.66 12.83
C GLY A 59 17.52 5.90 12.30
N THR A 60 17.41 5.98 10.98
CA THR A 60 16.64 7.00 10.30
C THR A 60 15.75 6.34 9.27
N VAL A 61 14.45 6.49 9.41
CA VAL A 61 13.48 6.22 8.35
C VAL A 61 13.30 7.51 7.56
N GLU A 62 13.56 7.43 6.27
CA GLU A 62 13.45 8.56 5.34
C GLU A 62 12.35 8.28 4.34
N GLU A 63 11.30 9.07 4.41
CA GLU A 63 10.19 9.00 3.48
C GLU A 63 10.63 9.36 2.06
N LYS A 64 10.03 8.68 1.10
CA LYS A 64 10.15 8.93 -0.33
C LYS A 64 8.76 9.05 -0.93
N THR A 65 8.42 10.26 -1.34
CA THR A 65 7.22 10.48 -2.15
C THR A 65 7.34 9.75 -3.47
N THR A 66 6.32 8.98 -3.82
CA THR A 66 6.23 8.17 -5.03
C THR A 66 4.84 8.33 -5.63
N ALA A 67 4.59 7.70 -6.78
CA ALA A 67 3.26 7.67 -7.36
C ALA A 67 2.29 6.70 -6.63
N GLY A 68 2.79 5.79 -5.80
CA GLY A 68 1.98 4.84 -5.04
C GLY A 68 2.37 3.39 -5.23
N SER A 69 1.41 2.47 -5.18
CA SER A 69 1.64 1.03 -5.01
C SER A 69 2.53 0.41 -6.08
N ALA A 70 2.27 0.64 -7.38
CA ALA A 70 3.06 0.03 -8.44
C ALA A 70 4.51 0.56 -8.45
N ALA A 71 4.67 1.88 -8.32
CA ALA A 71 5.99 2.51 -8.20
C ALA A 71 6.76 1.99 -6.98
N ASN A 72 6.10 1.86 -5.84
CA ASN A 72 6.70 1.36 -4.60
C ASN A 72 7.20 -0.08 -4.73
N LEU A 73 6.42 -0.95 -5.34
CA LEU A 73 6.80 -2.35 -5.58
C LEU A 73 8.01 -2.45 -6.52
N ARG A 74 8.04 -1.68 -7.62
CA ARG A 74 9.22 -1.63 -8.50
C ARG A 74 10.47 -1.15 -7.79
N LEU A 75 10.34 -0.14 -6.93
CA LEU A 75 11.46 0.40 -6.15
C LEU A 75 11.92 -0.56 -5.05
N LEU A 76 11.02 -1.36 -4.45
CA LEU A 76 11.39 -2.45 -3.54
C LEU A 76 12.14 -3.57 -4.26
N MET A 77 11.60 -4.05 -5.40
CA MET A 77 12.24 -5.08 -6.23
C MET A 77 13.57 -4.62 -6.84
N GLY A 78 13.74 -3.31 -7.01
CA GLY A 78 15.01 -2.69 -7.44
C GLY A 78 15.97 -2.36 -6.31
N ASP A 79 15.72 -2.79 -5.08
CA ASP A 79 16.55 -2.51 -3.88
C ASP A 79 16.72 -1.00 -3.56
N TYR A 80 15.88 -0.15 -4.19
CA TYR A 80 15.93 1.28 -3.90
C TYR A 80 15.23 1.64 -2.59
N LEU A 81 14.11 0.99 -2.28
CA LEU A 81 13.39 1.13 -1.01
C LEU A 81 13.69 -0.03 -0.08
N GLN A 82 13.64 0.22 1.22
CA GLN A 82 13.71 -0.79 2.28
C GLN A 82 12.34 -1.03 2.91
N LEU A 83 11.47 -0.03 2.89
CA LEU A 83 10.08 -0.11 3.34
C LEU A 83 9.18 0.49 2.26
N ALA A 84 7.96 0.00 2.13
CA ALA A 84 6.95 0.60 1.26
C ALA A 84 5.54 0.30 1.76
N ILE A 85 4.57 1.12 1.33
CA ILE A 85 3.16 0.79 1.41
C ILE A 85 2.67 0.48 0.01
N ALA A 86 1.97 -0.64 -0.15
CA ALA A 86 1.34 -1.01 -1.41
C ALA A 86 0.06 -1.81 -1.19
N GLN A 87 -0.80 -1.83 -2.18
CA GLN A 87 -2.02 -2.64 -2.18
C GLN A 87 -1.71 -4.13 -2.30
N ALA A 88 -2.50 -4.97 -1.65
CA ALA A 88 -2.31 -6.41 -1.60
C ALA A 88 -2.45 -7.08 -2.98
N ASP A 89 -3.36 -6.60 -3.84
CA ASP A 89 -3.54 -7.11 -5.20
C ASP A 89 -2.28 -6.90 -6.05
N LEU A 90 -1.70 -5.71 -6.01
CA LEU A 90 -0.46 -5.40 -6.72
C LEU A 90 0.77 -6.08 -6.10
N ALA A 91 0.79 -6.23 -4.76
CA ALA A 91 1.85 -6.98 -4.10
C ALA A 91 1.85 -8.45 -4.52
N GLN A 92 0.66 -9.10 -4.64
CA GLN A 92 0.54 -10.45 -5.15
C GLN A 92 0.97 -10.55 -6.62
N ASP A 93 0.58 -9.59 -7.46
CA ASP A 93 1.02 -9.54 -8.85
C ASP A 93 2.54 -9.39 -8.96
N ALA A 94 3.15 -8.55 -8.15
CA ALA A 94 4.60 -8.35 -8.14
C ALA A 94 5.35 -9.60 -7.65
N GLU A 95 4.89 -10.24 -6.57
CA GLU A 95 5.47 -11.49 -6.04
C GLU A 95 5.40 -12.62 -7.08
N ASN A 96 4.24 -12.77 -7.75
CA ASN A 96 4.02 -13.80 -8.75
C ASN A 96 4.54 -13.44 -10.15
N ARG A 97 5.07 -12.24 -10.36
CA ARG A 97 5.47 -11.73 -11.68
C ARG A 97 4.34 -11.81 -12.70
N THR A 98 3.17 -11.32 -12.33
CA THR A 98 1.97 -11.28 -13.15
C THR A 98 1.49 -9.83 -13.39
N GLY A 99 0.41 -9.67 -14.14
CA GLY A 99 -0.17 -8.36 -14.40
C GLY A 99 0.84 -7.37 -14.97
N ILE A 100 0.91 -6.18 -14.40
CA ILE A 100 1.84 -5.12 -14.82
C ILE A 100 3.31 -5.38 -14.47
N PHE A 101 3.60 -6.45 -13.72
CA PHE A 101 4.95 -6.86 -13.31
C PHE A 101 5.48 -8.08 -14.08
N ALA A 102 4.76 -8.58 -15.10
CA ALA A 102 5.14 -9.79 -15.83
C ALA A 102 6.49 -9.70 -16.54
N GLU A 103 6.92 -8.50 -16.92
CA GLU A 103 8.18 -8.24 -17.64
C GLU A 103 9.25 -7.56 -16.75
N GLU A 104 9.01 -7.46 -15.44
CA GLU A 104 9.97 -6.84 -14.51
C GLU A 104 11.21 -7.72 -14.30
N GLU A 105 12.39 -7.10 -14.46
CA GLU A 105 13.70 -7.81 -14.37
C GLU A 105 14.36 -7.69 -12.98
N GLY A 106 13.75 -7.01 -12.01
CA GLY A 106 14.32 -6.82 -10.66
C GLY A 106 14.57 -8.16 -9.96
N GLU A 107 15.73 -8.34 -9.33
CA GLU A 107 16.10 -9.53 -8.55
C GLU A 107 15.76 -9.40 -7.06
N GLY A 108 15.46 -8.18 -6.59
CA GLY A 108 15.11 -7.91 -5.20
C GLY A 108 13.78 -8.57 -4.84
N SER A 109 13.68 -9.01 -3.62
CA SER A 109 12.50 -9.60 -3.03
C SER A 109 12.01 -8.76 -1.85
N PHE A 110 10.73 -8.91 -1.56
CA PHE A 110 10.08 -8.23 -0.45
C PHE A 110 9.12 -9.17 0.25
N SER A 111 8.82 -8.85 1.49
CA SER A 111 7.87 -9.60 2.31
C SER A 111 6.97 -8.65 3.08
N ALA A 112 5.85 -9.17 3.57
CA ALA A 112 4.92 -8.40 4.37
C ALA A 112 5.43 -8.19 5.81
N VAL A 113 5.11 -7.03 6.34
CA VAL A 113 5.19 -6.73 7.77
C VAL A 113 3.80 -6.83 8.40
N ALA A 114 2.79 -6.21 7.80
CA ALA A 114 1.41 -6.20 8.26
C ALA A 114 0.46 -5.72 7.15
N ALA A 115 -0.80 -6.14 7.18
CA ALA A 115 -1.88 -5.34 6.63
C ALA A 115 -2.17 -4.17 7.59
N LEU A 116 -2.46 -3.00 7.03
CA LEU A 116 -2.67 -1.77 7.79
C LEU A 116 -4.16 -1.46 7.96
N TYR A 117 -4.91 -1.50 6.88
CA TYR A 117 -6.35 -1.21 6.82
C TYR A 117 -6.91 -1.63 5.46
N THR A 118 -8.25 -1.63 5.34
CA THR A 118 -8.91 -1.84 4.05
C THR A 118 -9.08 -0.51 3.32
N GLU A 119 -8.64 -0.46 2.08
CA GLU A 119 -8.88 0.64 1.16
C GLU A 119 -10.15 0.36 0.35
N ALA A 120 -11.13 1.24 0.43
CA ALA A 120 -12.33 1.17 -0.38
C ALA A 120 -12.08 1.80 -1.75
N CYS A 121 -12.46 1.12 -2.84
CA CYS A 121 -12.52 1.73 -4.16
C CYS A 121 -13.74 2.64 -4.23
N GLN A 122 -13.53 3.94 -4.40
CA GLN A 122 -14.57 4.95 -4.37
C GLN A 122 -14.63 5.67 -5.72
N VAL A 123 -15.79 5.67 -6.36
CA VAL A 123 -16.02 6.39 -7.61
C VAL A 123 -16.90 7.58 -7.31
N VAL A 124 -16.37 8.77 -7.48
CA VAL A 124 -17.00 10.03 -7.03
C VAL A 124 -17.39 10.87 -8.21
N VAL A 125 -18.63 11.33 -8.22
CA VAL A 125 -19.19 12.26 -9.20
C VAL A 125 -19.86 13.44 -8.49
N ARG A 126 -20.07 14.54 -9.21
CA ARG A 126 -20.91 15.60 -8.66
C ARG A 126 -22.37 15.13 -8.63
N ALA A 127 -23.10 15.46 -7.57
CA ALA A 127 -24.50 15.05 -7.39
C ALA A 127 -25.42 15.57 -8.53
N ASP A 128 -25.10 16.73 -9.12
CA ASP A 128 -25.84 17.35 -10.21
C ASP A 128 -25.41 16.88 -11.62
N SER A 129 -24.48 15.92 -11.73
CA SER A 129 -23.91 15.47 -13.01
C SER A 129 -24.90 14.65 -13.88
N GLY A 130 -25.94 14.06 -13.26
CA GLY A 130 -26.82 13.09 -13.91
C GLY A 130 -26.18 11.71 -14.13
N ILE A 131 -24.98 11.46 -13.57
CA ILE A 131 -24.30 10.15 -13.58
C ILE A 131 -24.77 9.39 -12.36
N GLU A 132 -25.35 8.22 -12.54
CA GLU A 132 -25.93 7.41 -11.47
C GLU A 132 -25.26 6.03 -11.31
N THR A 133 -24.63 5.55 -12.39
CA THR A 133 -23.96 4.25 -12.44
C THR A 133 -22.58 4.38 -13.07
N ILE A 134 -21.73 3.34 -12.92
CA ILE A 134 -20.40 3.31 -13.56
C ILE A 134 -20.53 3.23 -15.10
N GLU A 135 -21.57 2.57 -15.60
CA GLU A 135 -21.83 2.51 -17.05
C GLU A 135 -22.09 3.89 -17.67
N ASP A 136 -22.61 4.86 -16.90
CA ASP A 136 -22.82 6.24 -17.35
C ASP A 136 -21.52 7.00 -17.59
N LEU A 137 -20.38 6.44 -17.18
CA LEU A 137 -19.06 7.00 -17.46
C LEU A 137 -18.63 6.84 -18.92
N GLN A 138 -19.39 6.11 -19.75
CA GLN A 138 -19.11 6.03 -21.18
C GLN A 138 -19.11 7.42 -21.83
N GLY A 139 -18.04 7.77 -22.52
CA GLY A 139 -17.82 9.07 -23.16
C GLY A 139 -17.49 10.22 -22.21
N LYS A 140 -17.31 9.93 -20.92
CA LYS A 140 -16.96 10.92 -19.87
C LYS A 140 -15.45 11.06 -19.70
N THR A 141 -15.05 12.16 -19.07
CA THR A 141 -13.66 12.42 -18.66
C THR A 141 -13.50 12.09 -17.18
N VAL A 142 -12.61 11.14 -16.88
CA VAL A 142 -12.49 10.53 -15.55
C VAL A 142 -11.04 10.56 -15.09
N SER A 143 -10.79 11.02 -13.86
CA SER A 143 -9.49 10.82 -13.21
C SER A 143 -9.41 9.41 -12.66
N ILE A 144 -8.38 8.66 -13.04
CA ILE A 144 -8.15 7.29 -12.60
C ILE A 144 -7.03 7.16 -11.55
N GLY A 145 -6.52 8.28 -11.03
CA GLY A 145 -5.36 8.33 -10.12
C GLY A 145 -4.06 8.65 -10.86
N GLU A 146 -2.99 8.80 -10.11
CA GLU A 146 -1.65 9.02 -10.69
C GLU A 146 -1.18 7.78 -11.46
N GLU A 147 -0.40 8.01 -12.50
CA GLU A 147 0.29 6.92 -13.21
C GLU A 147 1.16 6.13 -12.23
N GLU A 148 1.18 4.81 -12.32
CA GLU A 148 1.88 3.92 -11.37
C GLU A 148 1.26 3.85 -9.96
N SER A 149 0.05 4.38 -9.75
CA SER A 149 -0.67 4.25 -8.48
C SER A 149 -1.52 2.98 -8.43
N GLY A 150 -1.87 2.55 -7.21
CA GLY A 150 -2.86 1.49 -7.02
C GLY A 150 -4.25 1.90 -7.49
N SER A 151 -4.64 3.16 -7.26
CA SER A 151 -5.93 3.69 -7.74
C SER A 151 -6.07 3.60 -9.27
N GLU A 152 -4.99 3.86 -10.02
CA GLU A 152 -5.00 3.71 -11.47
C GLU A 152 -5.32 2.27 -11.89
N GLN A 153 -4.69 1.29 -11.25
CA GLN A 153 -4.88 -0.12 -11.60
C GLN A 153 -6.29 -0.60 -11.21
N ASN A 154 -6.77 -0.23 -10.01
CA ASN A 154 -8.14 -0.55 -9.60
C ASN A 154 -9.17 0.13 -10.51
N ALA A 155 -8.98 1.39 -10.88
CA ALA A 155 -9.89 2.09 -11.80
C ALA A 155 -9.99 1.38 -13.16
N LYS A 156 -8.84 0.98 -13.75
CA LYS A 156 -8.81 0.21 -15.00
C LYS A 156 -9.55 -1.13 -14.87
N GLN A 157 -9.33 -1.86 -13.78
CA GLN A 157 -9.99 -3.15 -13.53
C GLN A 157 -11.50 -2.97 -13.29
N ILE A 158 -11.91 -1.94 -12.56
CA ILE A 158 -13.32 -1.61 -12.32
C ILE A 158 -14.00 -1.25 -13.64
N LEU A 159 -13.43 -0.33 -14.41
CA LEU A 159 -13.98 0.03 -15.74
C LEU A 159 -14.12 -1.20 -16.63
N ALA A 160 -13.09 -2.05 -16.71
CA ALA A 160 -13.15 -3.29 -17.48
C ALA A 160 -14.24 -4.27 -16.99
N ALA A 161 -14.45 -4.35 -15.67
CA ALA A 161 -15.51 -5.18 -15.07
C ALA A 161 -16.91 -4.70 -15.47
N TYR A 162 -17.09 -3.41 -15.73
CA TYR A 162 -18.32 -2.82 -16.26
C TYR A 162 -18.36 -2.77 -17.81
N GLY A 163 -17.39 -3.37 -18.50
CA GLY A 163 -17.32 -3.39 -19.97
C GLY A 163 -16.87 -2.07 -20.58
N LEU A 164 -16.28 -1.20 -19.79
CA LEU A 164 -15.69 0.06 -20.23
C LEU A 164 -14.18 -0.10 -20.47
N SER A 165 -13.63 0.69 -21.36
CA SER A 165 -12.19 0.73 -21.66
C SER A 165 -11.74 2.19 -21.84
N ASP A 166 -10.44 2.40 -21.93
CA ASP A 166 -9.79 3.66 -22.28
C ASP A 166 -10.22 4.23 -23.66
N GLN A 167 -10.80 3.40 -24.53
CA GLN A 167 -11.42 3.83 -25.78
C GLN A 167 -12.84 4.37 -25.60
N LEU A 168 -13.50 3.96 -24.52
CA LEU A 168 -14.88 4.35 -24.20
C LEU A 168 -14.96 5.44 -23.13
N VAL A 169 -13.92 5.62 -22.36
CA VAL A 169 -13.79 6.61 -21.28
C VAL A 169 -12.51 7.41 -21.49
N ASN A 170 -12.58 8.73 -21.40
CA ASN A 170 -11.40 9.58 -21.46
C ASN A 170 -10.69 9.59 -20.09
N CYS A 171 -9.74 8.68 -19.90
CA CYS A 171 -9.00 8.52 -18.64
C CYS A 171 -7.86 9.53 -18.55
N LEU A 172 -7.75 10.20 -17.39
CA LEU A 172 -6.69 11.13 -17.04
C LEU A 172 -5.97 10.66 -15.78
N ASN A 173 -4.64 10.73 -15.76
CA ASN A 173 -3.84 10.51 -14.57
C ASN A 173 -3.62 11.83 -13.83
N LEU A 174 -4.28 11.98 -12.69
CA LEU A 174 -4.20 13.15 -11.81
C LEU A 174 -3.97 12.69 -10.37
N ASN A 175 -3.22 13.48 -9.60
CA ASN A 175 -3.21 13.31 -8.15
C ASN A 175 -4.57 13.66 -7.55
N TYR A 176 -4.83 13.25 -6.32
CA TYR A 176 -6.14 13.42 -5.68
C TYR A 176 -6.56 14.88 -5.54
N THR A 177 -5.61 15.78 -5.20
CA THR A 177 -5.89 17.21 -5.03
C THR A 177 -6.31 17.86 -6.35
N ASP A 178 -5.58 17.59 -7.43
CA ASP A 178 -5.91 18.12 -8.75
C ASP A 178 -7.21 17.52 -9.29
N ALA A 179 -7.45 16.22 -9.06
CA ALA A 179 -8.68 15.54 -9.45
C ALA A 179 -9.91 16.16 -8.74
N ALA A 180 -9.84 16.37 -7.42
CA ALA A 180 -10.90 17.01 -6.67
C ALA A 180 -11.19 18.44 -7.16
N ALA A 181 -10.14 19.26 -7.37
CA ALA A 181 -10.28 20.60 -7.90
C ALA A 181 -10.92 20.61 -9.29
N GLN A 182 -10.54 19.66 -10.18
CA GLN A 182 -11.10 19.55 -11.52
C GLN A 182 -12.54 19.02 -11.51
N LEU A 183 -12.90 18.07 -10.63
CA LEU A 183 -14.27 17.60 -10.47
C LEU A 183 -15.18 18.75 -10.01
N LYS A 184 -14.77 19.47 -8.96
CA LYS A 184 -15.50 20.66 -8.47
C LYS A 184 -15.69 21.72 -9.56
N ALA A 185 -14.68 21.94 -10.40
CA ALA A 185 -14.75 22.90 -11.52
C ALA A 185 -15.54 22.37 -12.75
N GLY A 186 -16.03 21.13 -12.72
CA GLY A 186 -16.70 20.49 -13.85
C GLY A 186 -15.82 20.24 -15.06
N LYS A 187 -14.50 20.14 -14.88
CA LYS A 187 -13.52 19.82 -15.93
C LYS A 187 -13.36 18.33 -16.15
N ILE A 188 -13.65 17.53 -15.15
CA ILE A 188 -13.81 16.08 -15.22
C ILE A 188 -15.18 15.70 -14.69
N ASP A 189 -15.68 14.55 -15.09
CA ASP A 189 -17.01 14.05 -14.74
C ASP A 189 -17.01 13.16 -13.51
N ALA A 190 -15.90 12.43 -13.30
CA ALA A 190 -15.71 11.53 -12.16
C ALA A 190 -14.24 11.46 -11.75
N LEU A 191 -14.00 11.02 -10.51
CA LEU A 191 -12.69 10.60 -10.05
C LEU A 191 -12.76 9.25 -9.32
N PHE A 192 -11.74 8.42 -9.52
CA PHE A 192 -11.50 7.20 -8.76
C PHE A 192 -10.53 7.46 -7.63
N VAL A 193 -10.84 6.89 -6.48
CA VAL A 193 -10.00 6.89 -5.27
C VAL A 193 -10.00 5.48 -4.71
N THR A 194 -8.83 4.93 -4.42
CA THR A 194 -8.70 3.75 -3.57
C THR A 194 -7.94 4.17 -2.32
N SER A 195 -8.64 4.22 -1.19
CA SER A 195 -8.11 4.75 0.08
C SER A 195 -8.95 4.26 1.26
N GLY A 196 -8.42 4.41 2.48
CA GLY A 196 -9.22 4.30 3.70
C GLY A 196 -10.39 5.29 3.68
N ALA A 197 -11.50 4.92 4.32
CA ALA A 197 -12.67 5.77 4.48
C ALA A 197 -12.96 5.98 5.98
N PRO A 198 -13.20 7.24 6.44
CA PRO A 198 -13.24 8.48 5.66
C PRO A 198 -11.87 8.89 5.09
N PHE A 199 -11.88 9.52 3.93
CA PHE A 199 -10.69 10.10 3.31
C PHE A 199 -10.78 11.63 3.34
N GLU A 200 -9.82 12.28 3.98
CA GLU A 200 -9.87 13.72 4.28
C GLU A 200 -10.11 14.59 3.03
N MET A 201 -9.44 14.26 1.92
CA MET A 201 -9.63 14.99 0.67
C MET A 201 -11.08 14.89 0.16
N LEU A 202 -11.72 13.72 0.26
CA LEU A 202 -13.12 13.56 -0.14
C LEU A 202 -14.07 14.26 0.82
N THR A 203 -13.77 14.27 2.12
CA THR A 203 -14.52 15.03 3.12
C THR A 203 -14.51 16.52 2.76
N GLY A 204 -13.32 17.09 2.52
CA GLY A 204 -13.18 18.49 2.12
C GLY A 204 -13.87 18.80 0.78
N LEU A 205 -13.78 17.90 -0.20
CA LEU A 205 -14.49 18.06 -1.47
C LEU A 205 -16.01 18.08 -1.26
N ALA A 206 -16.54 17.17 -0.42
CA ALA A 206 -17.98 17.08 -0.14
C ALA A 206 -18.52 18.29 0.65
N GLU A 207 -17.69 18.96 1.44
CA GLU A 207 -18.03 20.23 2.10
C GLU A 207 -18.16 21.39 1.10
N GLU A 208 -17.42 21.34 0.00
CA GLU A 208 -17.35 22.42 -1.00
C GLU A 208 -18.26 22.18 -2.22
N CYS A 209 -18.64 20.94 -2.49
CA CYS A 209 -19.39 20.53 -3.67
C CYS A 209 -20.20 19.28 -3.33
N GLU A 210 -21.52 19.30 -3.57
CA GLU A 210 -22.34 18.10 -3.41
C GLU A 210 -21.82 16.97 -4.32
N VAL A 211 -21.43 15.85 -3.70
CA VAL A 211 -20.90 14.68 -4.40
C VAL A 211 -21.78 13.46 -4.18
N ARG A 212 -21.65 12.48 -5.06
CA ARG A 212 -22.24 11.16 -4.96
C ARG A 212 -21.16 10.11 -5.16
N LEU A 213 -21.18 9.07 -4.32
CA LEU A 213 -20.41 7.86 -4.56
C LEU A 213 -21.24 6.90 -5.41
N LEU A 214 -20.65 6.40 -6.50
CA LEU A 214 -21.25 5.36 -7.32
C LEU A 214 -20.99 3.98 -6.73
N PRO A 215 -21.98 3.10 -6.61
CA PRO A 215 -21.77 1.76 -6.10
C PRO A 215 -20.96 0.90 -7.08
N ILE A 216 -20.13 0.02 -6.54
CA ILE A 216 -19.48 -1.06 -7.26
C ILE A 216 -20.13 -2.35 -6.77
N ASP A 217 -21.13 -2.84 -7.50
CA ASP A 217 -21.97 -3.94 -7.07
C ASP A 217 -22.30 -4.92 -8.20
N GLY A 218 -23.24 -5.81 -7.94
CA GLY A 218 -23.79 -6.74 -8.93
C GLY A 218 -22.76 -7.66 -9.57
N ALA A 219 -22.94 -7.93 -10.87
CA ALA A 219 -22.08 -8.85 -11.62
C ALA A 219 -20.66 -8.32 -11.83
N ALA A 220 -20.47 -7.00 -11.86
CA ALA A 220 -19.16 -6.39 -12.01
C ALA A 220 -18.33 -6.58 -10.75
N ALA A 221 -18.91 -6.34 -9.56
CA ALA A 221 -18.23 -6.64 -8.29
C ALA A 221 -17.86 -8.13 -8.18
N GLN A 222 -18.75 -9.05 -8.58
CA GLN A 222 -18.43 -10.48 -8.58
C GLN A 222 -17.27 -10.84 -9.52
N ARG A 223 -17.15 -10.15 -10.67
CA ARG A 223 -15.99 -10.33 -11.56
C ARG A 223 -14.69 -9.88 -10.90
N LEU A 224 -14.68 -8.74 -10.21
CA LEU A 224 -13.51 -8.22 -9.49
C LEU A 224 -13.09 -9.17 -8.37
N LEU A 225 -14.04 -9.63 -7.54
CA LEU A 225 -13.80 -10.60 -6.47
C LEU A 225 -13.28 -11.97 -6.99
N SER A 226 -13.57 -12.30 -8.25
CA SER A 226 -13.08 -13.52 -8.90
C SER A 226 -11.74 -13.31 -9.62
N LEU A 227 -11.34 -12.05 -9.86
CA LEU A 227 -10.10 -11.70 -10.54
C LEU A 227 -8.88 -11.89 -9.62
N SER A 228 -9.03 -11.51 -8.36
CA SER A 228 -7.97 -11.61 -7.36
C SER A 228 -8.57 -11.87 -5.99
N GLU A 229 -7.94 -12.76 -5.21
CA GLU A 229 -8.31 -13.03 -3.81
C GLU A 229 -8.01 -11.82 -2.89
N ALA A 230 -7.24 -10.86 -3.35
CA ALA A 230 -6.98 -9.61 -2.64
C ALA A 230 -8.18 -8.66 -2.61
N TYR A 231 -9.12 -8.78 -3.59
CA TYR A 231 -10.34 -8.02 -3.54
C TYR A 231 -11.32 -8.59 -2.52
N GLN A 232 -11.92 -7.71 -1.75
CA GLN A 232 -13.00 -8.04 -0.82
C GLN A 232 -14.21 -7.13 -1.01
N SER A 233 -15.41 -7.64 -0.74
CA SER A 233 -16.60 -6.81 -0.68
C SER A 233 -16.54 -5.92 0.56
N THR A 234 -16.79 -4.63 0.39
CA THR A 234 -16.82 -3.68 1.50
C THR A 234 -17.91 -2.64 1.31
N VAL A 235 -18.12 -1.80 2.30
CA VAL A 235 -19.14 -0.76 2.33
C VAL A 235 -18.51 0.54 2.79
N VAL A 236 -18.84 1.65 2.12
CA VAL A 236 -18.64 2.98 2.68
C VAL A 236 -19.94 3.33 3.44
N PRO A 237 -19.92 3.38 4.79
CA PRO A 237 -21.12 3.55 5.58
C PRO A 237 -21.80 4.90 5.35
N ALA A 238 -23.10 4.97 5.53
CA ALA A 238 -23.84 6.23 5.55
C ALA A 238 -23.24 7.21 6.55
N GLY A 239 -23.15 8.48 6.16
CA GLY A 239 -22.58 9.52 7.00
C GLY A 239 -21.05 9.58 7.02
N THR A 240 -20.35 8.74 6.23
CA THR A 240 -18.88 8.83 6.07
C THR A 240 -18.47 10.18 5.49
N TYR A 241 -19.24 10.70 4.53
CA TYR A 241 -19.00 12.01 3.92
C TYR A 241 -20.23 12.92 4.04
N PRO A 242 -20.05 14.26 4.07
CA PRO A 242 -21.16 15.21 4.00
C PRO A 242 -22.10 14.91 2.83
N GLY A 243 -23.41 14.80 3.13
CA GLY A 243 -24.46 14.53 2.12
C GLY A 243 -24.58 13.08 1.68
N GLN A 244 -23.80 12.15 2.23
CA GLN A 244 -23.94 10.72 1.99
C GLN A 244 -24.89 10.09 3.01
N ASP A 245 -26.18 9.95 2.65
CA ASP A 245 -27.23 9.49 3.56
C ASP A 245 -27.45 7.96 3.56
N ALA A 246 -26.78 7.24 2.69
CA ALA A 246 -26.93 5.79 2.53
C ALA A 246 -25.58 5.07 2.45
N ASP A 247 -25.58 3.80 2.85
CA ASP A 247 -24.45 2.90 2.62
C ASP A 247 -24.17 2.75 1.12
N VAL A 248 -22.89 2.75 0.74
CA VAL A 248 -22.47 2.51 -0.64
C VAL A 248 -21.66 1.23 -0.71
N GLN A 249 -22.20 0.24 -1.43
CA GLN A 249 -21.50 -1.03 -1.69
C GLN A 249 -20.33 -0.79 -2.62
N THR A 250 -19.19 -1.40 -2.30
CA THR A 250 -17.98 -1.31 -3.13
C THR A 250 -17.10 -2.55 -2.94
N VAL A 251 -15.98 -2.56 -3.60
CA VAL A 251 -14.88 -3.50 -3.36
C VAL A 251 -13.71 -2.77 -2.72
N GLY A 252 -12.87 -3.50 -2.03
CA GLY A 252 -11.66 -2.95 -1.41
C GLY A 252 -10.51 -3.92 -1.45
N VAL A 253 -9.34 -3.42 -1.14
CA VAL A 253 -8.08 -4.18 -1.02
C VAL A 253 -7.39 -3.79 0.28
N LYS A 254 -6.51 -4.64 0.81
CA LYS A 254 -5.68 -4.28 1.96
C LYS A 254 -4.53 -3.37 1.54
N ALA A 255 -4.27 -2.32 2.32
CA ALA A 255 -2.99 -1.61 2.32
C ALA A 255 -1.99 -2.41 3.14
N LEU A 256 -0.82 -2.73 2.58
CA LEU A 256 0.22 -3.52 3.22
C LEU A 256 1.45 -2.65 3.53
N LEU A 257 2.00 -2.81 4.73
CA LEU A 257 3.38 -2.42 5.01
C LEU A 257 4.29 -3.55 4.56
N LEU A 258 5.17 -3.27 3.61
CA LEU A 258 6.11 -4.20 2.99
C LEU A 258 7.55 -3.82 3.35
N VAL A 259 8.42 -4.80 3.34
CA VAL A 259 9.85 -4.63 3.61
C VAL A 259 10.69 -5.42 2.63
N ASN A 260 11.82 -4.85 2.19
CA ASN A 260 12.82 -5.55 1.39
C ASN A 260 13.48 -6.65 2.25
N ASP A 261 13.63 -7.85 1.71
CA ASP A 261 14.12 -9.04 2.43
C ASP A 261 15.58 -8.91 2.91
N ALA A 262 16.33 -7.96 2.37
CA ALA A 262 17.69 -7.64 2.84
C ALA A 262 17.69 -6.92 4.20
N VAL A 263 16.54 -6.41 4.68
CA VAL A 263 16.46 -5.76 6.00
C VAL A 263 16.57 -6.82 7.09
N PRO A 264 17.48 -6.66 8.09
CA PRO A 264 17.70 -7.68 9.10
C PRO A 264 16.46 -8.03 9.91
N ALA A 265 16.16 -9.33 10.10
CA ALA A 265 14.96 -9.82 10.80
C ALA A 265 14.76 -9.18 12.19
N LYS A 266 15.82 -8.93 12.95
CA LYS A 266 15.72 -8.26 14.25
C LYS A 266 15.26 -6.80 14.13
N GLN A 267 15.60 -6.12 13.03
CA GLN A 267 15.16 -4.75 12.77
C GLN A 267 13.68 -4.75 12.38
N VAL A 268 13.27 -5.66 11.48
CA VAL A 268 11.86 -5.81 11.09
C VAL A 268 10.98 -6.19 12.27
N GLN A 269 11.45 -7.10 13.15
CA GLN A 269 10.72 -7.44 14.39
C GLN A 269 10.43 -6.21 15.26
N LYS A 270 11.40 -5.29 15.38
CA LYS A 270 11.21 -4.05 16.14
C LYS A 270 10.23 -3.10 15.44
N LEU A 271 10.32 -2.97 14.11
CA LEU A 271 9.40 -2.15 13.33
C LEU A 271 7.96 -2.67 13.47
N THR A 272 7.77 -4.00 13.39
CA THR A 272 6.46 -4.62 13.61
C THR A 272 5.93 -4.35 15.01
N GLN A 273 6.77 -4.52 16.03
CA GLN A 273 6.41 -4.20 17.41
C GLN A 273 6.03 -2.71 17.54
N LEU A 274 6.79 -1.81 16.93
CA LEU A 274 6.56 -0.37 17.00
C LEU A 274 5.22 0.01 16.35
N LEU A 275 4.89 -0.60 15.20
CA LEU A 275 3.60 -0.41 14.55
C LEU A 275 2.44 -0.66 15.52
N PHE A 276 2.42 -1.82 16.18
CA PHE A 276 1.29 -2.19 17.03
C PHE A 276 1.31 -1.49 18.40
N THR A 277 2.48 -1.21 18.96
CA THR A 277 2.55 -0.42 20.20
C THR A 277 2.22 1.05 20.01
N GLY A 278 2.43 1.58 18.80
CA GLY A 278 2.08 2.95 18.42
C GLY A 278 0.72 3.10 17.73
N ARG A 279 -0.02 1.99 17.52
CA ARG A 279 -1.22 1.94 16.69
C ARG A 279 -2.26 3.00 17.06
N GLU A 280 -2.62 3.12 18.35
CA GLU A 280 -3.62 4.09 18.81
C GLU A 280 -3.24 5.55 18.46
N GLY A 281 -1.95 5.89 18.62
CA GLY A 281 -1.46 7.22 18.26
C GLY A 281 -1.46 7.46 16.74
N LEU A 282 -1.16 6.43 15.96
CA LEU A 282 -1.24 6.49 14.50
C LEU A 282 -2.70 6.66 14.03
N GLU A 283 -3.65 5.91 14.59
CA GLU A 283 -5.08 6.02 14.31
C GLU A 283 -5.62 7.43 14.59
N GLU A 284 -5.22 8.01 15.72
CA GLU A 284 -5.62 9.39 16.09
C GLU A 284 -5.12 10.42 15.06
N GLN A 285 -3.89 10.26 14.58
CA GLN A 285 -3.30 11.18 13.60
C GLN A 285 -3.86 10.98 12.18
N LEU A 286 -4.23 9.76 11.83
CA LEU A 286 -4.72 9.42 10.50
C LEU A 286 -6.24 9.60 10.34
N GLY A 287 -6.99 9.62 11.44
CA GLY A 287 -8.45 9.64 11.42
C GLY A 287 -9.10 8.37 10.87
N ILE A 288 -8.34 7.28 10.75
CA ILE A 288 -8.84 5.96 10.31
C ILE A 288 -8.38 4.88 11.29
N ALA A 289 -9.14 3.79 11.37
CA ALA A 289 -8.73 2.62 12.14
C ALA A 289 -7.65 1.83 11.38
N LEU A 290 -6.65 1.35 12.12
CA LEU A 290 -5.64 0.40 11.64
C LEU A 290 -5.97 -1.01 12.13
N ASP A 291 -5.63 -2.01 11.35
CA ASP A 291 -5.82 -3.42 11.71
C ASP A 291 -5.05 -3.74 13.01
N ALA A 292 -5.69 -4.46 13.92
CA ALA A 292 -5.02 -5.04 15.07
C ALA A 292 -4.22 -6.29 14.64
N GLU A 293 -3.34 -6.80 15.51
CA GLU A 293 -2.43 -7.92 15.16
C GLU A 293 -3.14 -9.12 14.53
N ALA A 294 -4.34 -9.45 15.00
CA ALA A 294 -5.10 -10.59 14.48
C ALA A 294 -5.65 -10.34 13.07
N ASP A 295 -6.04 -9.10 12.77
CA ASP A 295 -6.60 -8.70 11.48
C ASP A 295 -5.48 -8.35 10.49
N ALA A 296 -4.34 -7.88 11.00
CA ALA A 296 -3.19 -7.45 10.20
C ALA A 296 -2.46 -8.61 9.48
N VAL A 297 -2.85 -9.84 9.75
CA VAL A 297 -2.32 -11.04 9.04
C VAL A 297 -3.29 -11.57 8.00
N GLU A 298 -4.51 -11.01 7.92
CA GLU A 298 -5.55 -11.43 6.99
C GLU A 298 -5.46 -10.64 5.67
N GLY A 299 -5.71 -11.33 4.55
CA GLY A 299 -5.76 -10.70 3.22
C GLY A 299 -4.42 -10.17 2.69
N VAL A 300 -3.29 -10.60 3.25
CA VAL A 300 -1.94 -10.15 2.86
C VAL A 300 -1.51 -10.75 1.51
N GLY A 301 -1.63 -12.06 1.36
CA GLY A 301 -1.41 -12.76 0.09
C GLY A 301 0.03 -12.82 -0.43
N VAL A 302 1.01 -12.34 0.35
CA VAL A 302 2.45 -12.47 0.11
C VAL A 302 3.13 -12.99 1.39
N PRO A 303 4.32 -13.62 1.31
CA PRO A 303 5.00 -14.16 2.49
C PRO A 303 5.30 -13.08 3.54
N PHE A 304 5.26 -13.45 4.81
CA PHE A 304 5.69 -12.56 5.89
C PHE A 304 7.21 -12.59 6.05
N HIS A 305 7.79 -11.42 6.31
CA HIS A 305 9.19 -11.32 6.66
C HIS A 305 9.49 -12.05 7.97
N ALA A 306 10.62 -12.78 8.03
CA ALA A 306 11.00 -13.57 9.22
C ALA A 306 11.00 -12.74 10.53
N GLY A 307 11.28 -11.44 10.45
CA GLY A 307 11.22 -10.53 11.60
C GLY A 307 9.79 -10.23 12.04
N ALA A 308 8.88 -10.02 11.09
CA ALA A 308 7.45 -9.86 11.38
C ALA A 308 6.87 -11.14 11.98
N ALA A 309 7.15 -12.30 11.38
CA ALA A 309 6.74 -13.61 11.89
C ALA A 309 7.26 -13.84 13.33
N ALA A 310 8.49 -13.41 13.63
CA ALA A 310 9.04 -13.50 14.97
C ALA A 310 8.26 -12.62 15.98
N TYR A 311 7.80 -11.43 15.58
CA TYR A 311 6.93 -10.61 16.42
C TYR A 311 5.57 -11.27 16.64
N TYR A 312 4.87 -11.66 15.58
CA TYR A 312 3.54 -12.28 15.66
C TYR A 312 3.53 -13.51 16.57
N LYS A 313 4.59 -14.30 16.51
CA LYS A 313 4.76 -15.45 17.42
C LYS A 313 4.80 -15.03 18.91
N THR A 314 5.30 -13.83 19.25
CA THR A 314 5.32 -13.36 20.65
C THR A 314 3.94 -13.05 21.19
N VAL A 315 2.99 -12.73 20.29
CA VAL A 315 1.58 -12.45 20.61
C VAL A 315 0.66 -13.64 20.29
N GLY A 316 1.24 -14.82 20.00
CA GLY A 316 0.49 -16.07 19.80
C GLY A 316 -0.12 -16.26 18.41
N ILE A 317 0.29 -15.46 17.45
CA ILE A 317 -0.16 -15.56 16.04
C ILE A 317 0.93 -16.26 15.23
N THR A 318 0.53 -17.18 14.36
CA THR A 318 1.44 -17.85 13.40
C THR A 318 1.14 -17.34 12.00
N VAL A 319 2.18 -16.92 11.28
CA VAL A 319 2.14 -16.49 9.89
C VAL A 319 3.16 -17.30 9.08
N ASP A 320 2.89 -17.48 7.79
CA ASP A 320 3.74 -18.24 6.85
C ASP A 320 4.60 -17.30 5.99
#